data_4025e1620caefd2da13ac18265980950
#
_entry.id   4025e1620caefd2da13ac18265980950
#
_cell.length_a   1.000
_cell.length_b   1.000
_cell.length_c   1.000
_cell.angle_alpha   90.00
_cell.angle_beta   90.00
_cell.angle_gamma   90.00
#
_symmetry.space_group_name_H-M   'P 1'
#
loop_
_entity.id
_entity.type
_entity.pdbx_description
1 polymer ?
#
loop_
_entity_poly.entity_id
_entity_poly.type
_entity_poly.pdbx_seq_one_letter_code
_entity_poly.pdbx_strand_id
1 'polypeptide(L)'
;MSLSPYLAFAGNCAEAIAFYQQTLGAELMFKMTFGEMPPPAQEASDGCPSGQKMADDAIAHASLRINNGELMLSDSAFGPDVHYAGFTLVLDPSDVAEGQRWFDALAVGGRIEMAWQETFWAHGFGKVVDRFDVPWMINVVKQG
;
A
#
# COMPACT_ATOMS: atom_id res chain seq x y z
N MET A 1 8.42 12.08 -15.73
CA MET A 1 7.65 10.83 -15.74
C MET A 1 8.08 9.94 -14.60
N SER A 2 7.13 9.40 -13.85
CA SER A 2 7.43 8.49 -12.75
C SER A 2 6.57 7.24 -12.87
N LEU A 3 7.06 6.17 -12.29
CA LEU A 3 6.31 4.93 -12.19
C LEU A 3 5.80 4.80 -10.76
N SER A 4 4.50 4.64 -10.59
CA SER A 4 3.89 4.50 -9.27
C SER A 4 2.97 3.30 -9.26
N PRO A 5 3.01 2.48 -8.21
CA PRO A 5 2.07 1.38 -8.08
C PRO A 5 0.68 1.89 -7.73
N TYR A 6 -0.33 1.15 -8.16
CA TYR A 6 -1.72 1.45 -7.88
C TYR A 6 -2.35 0.19 -7.29
N LEU A 7 -2.80 0.27 -6.04
CA LEU A 7 -3.38 -0.88 -5.35
C LEU A 7 -4.89 -0.74 -5.28
N ALA A 8 -5.58 -1.81 -5.62
CA ALA A 8 -7.05 -1.87 -5.54
C ALA A 8 -7.45 -2.67 -4.31
N PHE A 9 -8.27 -2.06 -3.45
CA PHE A 9 -8.79 -2.68 -2.24
C PHE A 9 -10.29 -2.93 -2.40
N ALA A 10 -10.84 -3.79 -1.57
CA ALA A 10 -12.24 -4.18 -1.62
C ALA A 10 -13.01 -3.62 -0.41
N GLY A 11 -12.99 -2.29 -0.25
CA GLY A 11 -13.73 -1.60 0.80
C GLY A 11 -12.92 -1.26 2.04
N ASN A 12 -11.66 -1.69 2.11
CA ASN A 12 -10.81 -1.43 3.28
C ASN A 12 -9.64 -0.49 2.99
N CYS A 13 -9.73 0.30 1.93
CA CYS A 13 -8.66 1.23 1.54
C CYS A 13 -8.40 2.27 2.62
N ALA A 14 -9.45 2.82 3.25
CA ALA A 14 -9.28 3.82 4.31
C ALA A 14 -8.50 3.27 5.51
N GLU A 15 -8.74 2.00 5.86
CA GLU A 15 -7.99 1.33 6.92
C GLU A 15 -6.53 1.16 6.53
N ALA A 16 -6.28 0.81 5.28
CA ALA A 16 -4.91 0.66 4.76
C ALA A 16 -4.17 1.98 4.80
N ILE A 17 -4.81 3.07 4.40
CA ILE A 17 -4.21 4.41 4.45
C ILE A 17 -3.78 4.74 5.89
N ALA A 18 -4.68 4.55 6.86
CA ALA A 18 -4.39 4.82 8.26
C ALA A 18 -3.24 3.94 8.77
N PHE A 19 -3.24 2.69 8.39
CA PHE A 19 -2.19 1.74 8.77
C PHE A 19 -0.82 2.20 8.25
N TYR A 20 -0.74 2.59 6.98
CA TYR A 20 0.53 3.03 6.39
C TYR A 20 0.98 4.37 6.95
N GLN A 21 0.06 5.25 7.32
CA GLN A 21 0.41 6.49 8.00
C GLN A 21 1.04 6.22 9.36
N GLN A 22 0.50 5.28 10.10
CA GLN A 22 0.99 4.93 11.44
C GLN A 22 2.30 4.14 11.39
N THR A 23 2.44 3.22 10.43
CA THR A 23 3.58 2.31 10.38
C THR A 23 4.76 2.88 9.62
N LEU A 24 4.51 3.53 8.50
CA LEU A 24 5.55 3.99 7.59
C LEU A 24 5.72 5.50 7.59
N GLY A 25 4.90 6.21 8.35
CA GLY A 25 4.90 7.65 8.31
C GLY A 25 4.46 8.20 6.95
N ALA A 26 3.59 7.46 6.27
CA ALA A 26 3.11 7.87 4.95
C ALA A 26 2.39 9.22 5.04
N GLU A 27 2.61 10.05 4.03
CA GLU A 27 1.98 11.36 3.94
C GLU A 27 0.83 11.29 2.95
N LEU A 28 -0.37 11.66 3.40
CA LEU A 28 -1.56 11.67 2.53
C LEU A 28 -1.50 12.89 1.62
N MET A 29 -1.28 12.65 0.34
CA MET A 29 -1.19 13.72 -0.66
C MET A 29 -2.54 14.07 -1.25
N PHE A 30 -3.41 13.08 -1.44
CA PHE A 30 -4.72 13.26 -2.03
C PHE A 30 -5.65 12.13 -1.58
N LYS A 31 -6.93 12.46 -1.39
CA LYS A 31 -7.97 11.47 -1.08
C LYS A 31 -9.32 11.97 -1.58
N MET A 32 -10.05 11.08 -2.26
CA MET A 32 -11.41 11.36 -2.70
C MET A 32 -12.26 10.12 -2.48
N THR A 33 -13.42 10.29 -1.86
CA THR A 33 -14.38 9.21 -1.71
C THR A 33 -15.32 9.19 -2.92
N PHE A 34 -16.05 8.08 -3.10
CA PHE A 34 -17.02 7.99 -4.18
C PHE A 34 -18.15 8.99 -4.02
N GLY A 35 -18.54 9.27 -2.76
CA GLY A 35 -19.56 10.28 -2.50
C GLY A 35 -19.16 11.70 -2.86
N GLU A 36 -17.86 11.98 -2.90
CA GLU A 36 -17.33 13.30 -3.25
C GLU A 36 -17.15 13.49 -4.77
N MET A 37 -17.30 12.41 -5.54
CA MET A 37 -17.12 12.50 -6.99
C MET A 37 -18.30 13.23 -7.64
N PRO A 38 -18.06 14.03 -8.69
CA PRO A 38 -19.14 14.63 -9.45
C PRO A 38 -20.06 13.57 -10.07
N PRO A 39 -21.39 13.84 -10.21
CA PRO A 39 -22.33 12.83 -10.71
C PRO A 39 -21.94 12.14 -12.02
N PRO A 40 -21.45 12.84 -13.05
CA PRO A 40 -21.04 12.14 -14.27
C PRO A 40 -19.92 11.13 -14.04
N ALA A 41 -18.97 11.45 -13.14
CA ALA A 41 -17.88 10.54 -12.81
C ALA A 41 -18.39 9.35 -12.00
N GLN A 42 -19.39 9.57 -11.14
CA GLN A 42 -20.03 8.48 -10.39
C GLN A 42 -20.71 7.50 -11.34
N GLU A 43 -21.39 8.01 -12.36
CA GLU A 43 -22.02 7.18 -13.37
C GLU A 43 -20.99 6.42 -14.19
N ALA A 44 -19.90 7.09 -14.54
CA ALA A 44 -18.82 6.47 -15.31
C ALA A 44 -18.10 5.39 -14.52
N SER A 45 -18.07 5.49 -13.22
CA SER A 45 -17.44 4.47 -12.37
C SER A 45 -18.27 3.20 -12.28
N ASP A 46 -19.47 3.21 -12.85
CA ASP A 46 -20.29 2.00 -13.01
C ASP A 46 -19.74 1.05 -14.05
N GLY A 47 -18.52 1.27 -14.52
CA GLY A 47 -17.78 0.27 -15.26
C GLY A 47 -17.49 -0.98 -14.45
N CYS A 48 -17.97 -1.03 -13.23
CA CYS A 48 -17.99 -2.23 -12.41
C CYS A 48 -18.90 -3.26 -13.08
N PRO A 49 -18.37 -4.44 -13.50
CA PRO A 49 -19.15 -5.40 -14.28
C PRO A 49 -20.39 -5.92 -13.58
N SER A 50 -20.43 -5.86 -12.27
CA SER A 50 -21.58 -6.38 -11.51
C SER A 50 -22.67 -5.35 -11.31
N GLY A 51 -22.48 -4.11 -11.76
CA GLY A 51 -23.41 -3.03 -11.50
C GLY A 51 -23.50 -2.63 -10.05
N GLN A 52 -22.54 -3.05 -9.24
CA GLN A 52 -22.53 -2.72 -7.82
C GLN A 52 -22.10 -1.28 -7.61
N LYS A 53 -22.93 -0.56 -6.90
CA LYS A 53 -22.59 0.82 -6.51
C LYS A 53 -21.67 0.78 -5.31
N MET A 54 -20.55 1.48 -5.40
CA MET A 54 -19.64 1.61 -4.27
C MET A 54 -20.25 2.47 -3.17
N ALA A 55 -19.91 2.17 -1.92
CA ALA A 55 -20.36 2.99 -0.79
C ALA A 55 -19.80 4.41 -0.90
N ASP A 56 -20.59 5.38 -0.45
CA ASP A 56 -20.18 6.79 -0.54
C ASP A 56 -18.90 7.09 0.21
N ASP A 57 -18.62 6.39 1.30
CA ASP A 57 -17.41 6.57 2.10
C ASP A 57 -16.22 5.72 1.61
N ALA A 58 -16.42 4.88 0.60
CA ALA A 58 -15.33 4.12 0.02
C ALA A 58 -14.39 5.06 -0.75
N ILE A 59 -13.12 4.68 -0.84
CA ILE A 59 -12.09 5.52 -1.45
C ILE A 59 -12.10 5.34 -2.95
N ALA A 60 -12.43 6.42 -3.68
CA ALA A 60 -12.38 6.42 -5.14
C ALA A 60 -10.94 6.55 -5.64
N HIS A 61 -10.13 7.32 -4.92
CA HIS A 61 -8.71 7.50 -5.25
C HIS A 61 -7.98 8.12 -4.07
N ALA A 62 -6.79 7.62 -3.79
CA ALA A 62 -5.90 8.20 -2.80
C ALA A 62 -4.46 8.09 -3.26
N SER A 63 -3.63 9.00 -2.80
CA SER A 63 -2.21 9.03 -3.09
C SER A 63 -1.45 9.27 -1.80
N LEU A 64 -0.49 8.40 -1.51
CA LEU A 64 0.39 8.51 -0.35
C LEU A 64 1.82 8.68 -0.81
N ARG A 65 2.56 9.50 -0.07
CA ARG A 65 4.02 9.55 -0.22
C ARG A 65 4.64 8.69 0.89
N ILE A 66 5.41 7.70 0.48
CA ILE A 66 6.11 6.82 1.42
C ILE A 66 7.58 6.84 1.03
N ASN A 67 8.44 7.23 1.96
CA ASN A 67 9.86 7.40 1.68
C ASN A 67 9.99 8.44 0.55
N ASN A 68 10.59 8.11 -0.56
CA ASN A 68 10.69 9.01 -1.72
C ASN A 68 9.78 8.57 -2.86
N GLY A 69 8.86 7.66 -2.60
CA GLY A 69 7.95 7.12 -3.60
C GLY A 69 6.51 7.51 -3.37
N GLU A 70 5.69 7.24 -4.37
CA GLU A 70 4.26 7.49 -4.31
C GLU A 70 3.51 6.17 -4.46
N LEU A 71 2.51 5.97 -3.62
CA LEU A 71 1.64 4.81 -3.68
C LEU A 71 0.20 5.28 -3.86
N MET A 72 -0.46 4.81 -4.91
CA MET A 72 -1.86 5.13 -5.17
C MET A 72 -2.74 3.95 -4.74
N LEU A 73 -3.92 4.28 -4.21
CA LEU A 73 -4.82 3.28 -3.65
C LEU A 73 -6.27 3.67 -3.94
N SER A 74 -7.14 2.67 -4.01
CA SER A 74 -8.59 2.91 -4.10
C SER A 74 -9.35 1.65 -3.72
N ASP A 75 -10.66 1.81 -3.49
CA ASP A 75 -11.58 0.68 -3.30
C ASP A 75 -12.20 0.33 -4.65
N SER A 76 -11.36 -0.11 -5.59
CA SER A 76 -11.80 -0.41 -6.95
C SER A 76 -11.69 -1.90 -7.31
N ALA A 77 -11.35 -2.75 -6.34
CA ALA A 77 -11.27 -4.18 -6.59
C ALA A 77 -12.67 -4.78 -6.73
N PHE A 78 -12.80 -5.75 -7.61
CA PHE A 78 -14.06 -6.45 -7.85
C PHE A 78 -14.09 -7.72 -6.99
N GLY A 79 -15.04 -7.77 -6.05
CA GLY A 79 -15.21 -8.92 -5.17
C GLY A 79 -14.35 -8.86 -3.92
N PRO A 80 -14.64 -9.75 -2.94
CA PRO A 80 -13.96 -9.73 -1.63
C PRO A 80 -12.58 -10.39 -1.61
N ASP A 81 -12.22 -11.12 -2.66
CA ASP A 81 -11.01 -11.94 -2.69
C ASP A 81 -9.87 -11.23 -3.39
N VAL A 82 -9.45 -10.09 -2.82
CA VAL A 82 -8.31 -9.35 -3.36
C VAL A 82 -7.02 -10.07 -2.98
N HIS A 83 -6.19 -10.32 -3.99
CA HIS A 83 -4.93 -11.01 -3.78
C HIS A 83 -3.84 -10.30 -4.58
N TYR A 84 -2.76 -9.94 -3.90
CA TYR A 84 -1.62 -9.28 -4.53
C TYR A 84 -0.48 -10.27 -4.63
N ALA A 85 -0.09 -10.59 -5.86
CA ALA A 85 0.94 -11.59 -6.11
C ALA A 85 1.76 -11.24 -7.34
N GLY A 86 2.96 -11.78 -7.39
CA GLY A 86 3.83 -11.59 -8.55
C GLY A 86 4.62 -10.30 -8.54
N PHE A 87 4.56 -9.53 -7.44
CA PHE A 87 5.34 -8.30 -7.29
C PHE A 87 5.60 -8.03 -5.81
N THR A 88 6.47 -7.09 -5.52
CA THR A 88 6.78 -6.68 -4.15
C THR A 88 7.07 -5.18 -4.16
N LEU A 89 6.53 -4.46 -3.19
CA LEU A 89 6.85 -3.05 -3.01
C LEU A 89 8.12 -2.94 -2.17
N VAL A 90 9.10 -2.18 -2.65
CA VAL A 90 10.41 -2.09 -2.01
C VAL A 90 10.56 -0.75 -1.34
N LEU A 91 10.92 -0.78 -0.05
CA LEU A 91 11.31 0.41 0.71
C LEU A 91 12.80 0.34 0.99
N ASP A 92 13.51 1.45 0.75
CA ASP A 92 14.96 1.50 0.93
C ASP A 92 15.35 2.63 1.89
N PRO A 93 15.02 2.48 3.20
CA PRO A 93 15.43 3.48 4.17
C PRO A 93 16.94 3.53 4.29
N SER A 94 17.46 4.67 4.72
CA SER A 94 18.90 4.85 4.86
C SER A 94 19.43 4.33 6.20
N ASP A 95 18.56 4.01 7.14
CA ASP A 95 18.90 3.63 8.51
C ASP A 95 18.34 2.26 8.85
N VAL A 96 19.19 1.38 9.36
CA VAL A 96 18.79 0.01 9.74
C VAL A 96 17.71 0.02 10.81
N ALA A 97 17.81 0.91 11.80
CA ALA A 97 16.81 0.99 12.87
C ALA A 97 15.43 1.37 12.33
N GLU A 98 15.38 2.32 11.40
CA GLU A 98 14.14 2.72 10.75
C GLU A 98 13.57 1.58 9.91
N GLY A 99 14.43 0.89 9.16
CA GLY A 99 14.01 -0.23 8.33
C GLY A 99 13.43 -1.36 9.17
N GLN A 100 14.07 -1.68 10.28
CA GLN A 100 13.56 -2.72 11.17
C GLN A 100 12.22 -2.33 11.81
N ARG A 101 12.09 -1.06 12.17
CA ARG A 101 10.83 -0.56 12.74
C ARG A 101 9.68 -0.69 11.72
N TRP A 102 9.93 -0.34 10.45
CA TRP A 102 8.94 -0.51 9.39
C TRP A 102 8.61 -1.98 9.19
N PHE A 103 9.63 -2.82 9.15
CA PHE A 103 9.45 -4.27 8.98
C PHE A 103 8.58 -4.86 10.09
N ASP A 104 8.91 -4.56 11.35
CA ASP A 104 8.16 -5.07 12.48
C ASP A 104 6.72 -4.57 12.48
N ALA A 105 6.52 -3.30 12.15
CA ALA A 105 5.19 -2.70 12.14
C ALA A 105 4.32 -3.28 11.03
N LEU A 106 4.89 -3.50 9.84
CA LEU A 106 4.15 -4.11 8.74
C LEU A 106 3.79 -5.58 9.03
N ALA A 107 4.60 -6.25 9.81
CA ALA A 107 4.37 -7.66 10.15
C ALA A 107 3.19 -7.86 11.10
N VAL A 108 2.77 -6.82 11.82
CA VAL A 108 1.65 -6.93 12.77
C VAL A 108 0.35 -7.22 12.00
N GLY A 109 -0.24 -8.38 12.27
CA GLY A 109 -1.44 -8.82 11.58
C GLY A 109 -1.18 -9.42 10.22
N GLY A 110 0.07 -9.41 9.76
CA GLY A 110 0.48 -10.01 8.50
C GLY A 110 1.33 -11.25 8.70
N ARG A 111 2.25 -11.49 7.77
CA ARG A 111 3.15 -12.63 7.88
C ARG A 111 4.53 -12.27 7.36
N ILE A 112 5.56 -12.88 7.97
CA ILE A 112 6.94 -12.67 7.58
C ILE A 112 7.31 -13.77 6.56
N GLU A 113 7.77 -13.35 5.38
CA GLU A 113 8.24 -14.30 4.36
C GLU A 113 9.75 -14.52 4.45
N MET A 114 10.51 -13.47 4.76
CA MET A 114 11.93 -13.57 5.04
C MET A 114 12.23 -12.73 6.28
N ALA A 115 12.78 -13.36 7.31
CA ALA A 115 13.11 -12.70 8.56
C ALA A 115 14.13 -11.58 8.34
N TRP A 116 14.06 -10.54 9.16
CA TRP A 116 15.00 -9.44 9.12
C TRP A 116 16.41 -9.93 9.38
N GLN A 117 17.34 -9.62 8.47
CA GLN A 117 18.71 -10.10 8.57
C GLN A 117 19.64 -9.22 7.78
N GLU A 118 20.93 -9.27 8.11
CA GLU A 118 21.97 -8.68 7.29
C GLU A 118 22.31 -9.64 6.16
N THR A 119 22.62 -9.09 4.98
CA THR A 119 23.05 -9.87 3.82
C THR A 119 24.34 -9.27 3.29
N PHE A 120 24.92 -9.85 2.24
CA PHE A 120 26.15 -9.29 1.67
C PHE A 120 25.91 -7.94 0.96
N TRP A 121 24.68 -7.65 0.54
CA TRP A 121 24.34 -6.39 -0.15
C TRP A 121 23.62 -5.39 0.75
N ALA A 122 23.14 -5.79 1.91
CA ALA A 122 22.30 -4.96 2.74
C ALA A 122 22.68 -5.06 4.22
N HIS A 123 22.66 -3.92 4.90
CA HIS A 123 22.80 -3.88 6.37
C HIS A 123 21.57 -4.47 7.05
N GLY A 124 20.41 -4.39 6.41
CA GLY A 124 19.18 -5.01 6.87
C GLY A 124 18.29 -5.31 5.69
N PHE A 125 17.64 -6.46 5.73
CA PHE A 125 16.78 -6.93 4.64
C PHE A 125 15.72 -7.85 5.21
N GLY A 126 14.49 -7.69 4.72
CA GLY A 126 13.41 -8.60 5.07
C GLY A 126 12.25 -8.46 4.11
N LYS A 127 11.44 -9.51 4.05
CA LYS A 127 10.21 -9.53 3.25
C LYS A 127 9.04 -9.84 4.16
N VAL A 128 7.97 -9.08 4.01
CA VAL A 128 6.78 -9.21 4.84
C VAL A 128 5.54 -8.96 3.99
N VAL A 129 4.46 -9.67 4.29
CA VAL A 129 3.15 -9.40 3.71
C VAL A 129 2.32 -8.79 4.83
N ASP A 130 1.77 -7.59 4.59
CA ASP A 130 1.05 -6.90 5.64
C ASP A 130 -0.36 -7.47 5.84
N ARG A 131 -1.11 -6.89 6.79
CA ARG A 131 -2.45 -7.39 7.13
C ARG A 131 -3.46 -7.27 5.99
N PHE A 132 -3.14 -6.48 4.98
CA PHE A 132 -3.98 -6.30 3.79
C PHE A 132 -3.53 -7.18 2.63
N ASP A 133 -2.60 -8.10 2.87
CA ASP A 133 -2.03 -9.03 1.88
C ASP A 133 -1.12 -8.33 0.85
N VAL A 134 -0.64 -7.15 1.15
CA VAL A 134 0.29 -6.41 0.28
C VAL A 134 1.72 -6.82 0.62
N PRO A 135 2.50 -7.29 -0.38
CA PRO A 135 3.88 -7.71 -0.14
C PRO A 135 4.85 -6.53 -0.13
N TRP A 136 5.72 -6.52 0.88
CA TRP A 136 6.72 -5.48 1.08
C TRP A 136 8.10 -6.10 1.25
N MET A 137 9.09 -5.41 0.73
CA MET A 137 10.51 -5.74 0.95
C MET A 137 11.18 -4.49 1.50
N ILE A 138 11.92 -4.63 2.58
CA ILE A 138 12.67 -3.53 3.16
C ILE A 138 14.15 -3.85 3.02
N ASN A 139 14.89 -2.91 2.45
CA ASN A 139 16.26 -3.15 2.01
C ASN A 139 17.13 -1.94 2.36
N VAL A 140 17.98 -2.08 3.35
CA VAL A 140 18.93 -1.03 3.74
C VAL A 140 20.25 -1.36 3.05
N VAL A 141 20.47 -0.81 1.88
CA VAL A 141 21.58 -1.17 1.00
C VAL A 141 22.91 -0.73 1.58
N LYS A 142 23.90 -1.60 1.52
CA LYS A 142 25.28 -1.23 1.87
C LYS A 142 25.83 -0.33 0.79
N GLN A 143 26.32 0.84 1.21
CA GLN A 143 27.00 1.73 0.30
C GLN A 143 28.43 1.22 0.12
N GLY A 144 28.71 0.83 -1.11
CA GLY A 144 29.97 0.21 -1.43
C GLY A 144 30.93 1.07 -2.16
#